data_9927732e6cdaaa59695e707cd6a77956
#
_entry.id   9927732e6cdaaa59695e707cd6a77956
#
_cell.length_a   1.000
_cell.length_b   1.000
_cell.length_c   1.000
_cell.angle_alpha   90.00
_cell.angle_beta   90.00
_cell.angle_gamma   90.00
#
_symmetry.space_group_name_H-M   'P 1'
#
loop_
_entity.id
_entity.type
_entity.pdbx_description
1 polymer ?
#
loop_
_entity_poly.entity_id
_entity_poly.type
_entity_poly.pdbx_seq_one_letter_code
_entity_poly.pdbx_strand_id
1 'polypeptide(L)'
;MTRSVISSGVRRAAIGCVASLLAVPGTVASAGPASADTTITVRYPVTGSTHLAAPNATLPLGPGTLTATADLNTYTVTGTLSLPDATGSFKELNLVPVTATAQLINDGSTTGTVNRNTGAVSATSRITMRIVDLQVAGIDVPVGNSCKTATPVTVQVSSEPGFNIIKGGNLSGTYTIPSFAHCLLVTPLINLTLPGPGNTLTLTLGKGKVIS
;
A
#
# COMPACT_ATOMS: atom_id res chain seq x y z
N MET A 1 39.71 75.32 -4.54
CA MET A 1 40.91 75.98 -4.03
C MET A 1 41.90 74.96 -3.61
N THR A 2 42.92 74.93 -4.32
CA THR A 2 44.36 74.84 -3.99
C THR A 2 44.82 73.44 -3.61
N ARG A 3 45.52 72.72 -4.51
CA ARG A 3 46.98 72.65 -4.73
C ARG A 3 47.69 72.03 -3.51
N SER A 4 48.59 71.13 -3.59
CA SER A 4 49.75 70.84 -4.46
C SER A 4 50.63 69.89 -3.68
N VAL A 5 51.27 68.99 -4.22
CA VAL A 5 52.50 68.81 -5.01
C VAL A 5 53.58 68.02 -4.21
N ILE A 6 54.01 66.96 -4.86
CA ILE A 6 55.42 66.49 -5.06
C ILE A 6 56.25 66.08 -3.83
N SER A 7 56.78 64.85 -3.80
CA SER A 7 58.21 64.63 -4.11
C SER A 7 58.63 63.18 -3.95
N SER A 8 59.12 62.68 -5.04
CA SER A 8 60.12 61.65 -5.33
C SER A 8 61.07 61.19 -4.23
N GLY A 9 61.37 59.94 -4.23
CA GLY A 9 62.47 59.33 -3.49
C GLY A 9 62.70 57.86 -3.88
N VAL A 10 63.47 57.71 -4.97
CA VAL A 10 64.01 56.41 -5.41
C VAL A 10 65.09 55.94 -4.41
N ARG A 11 64.98 54.72 -3.91
CA ARG A 11 66.15 53.90 -3.58
C ARG A 11 65.86 52.44 -3.73
N ARG A 12 66.72 51.79 -4.52
CA ARG A 12 66.78 50.37 -4.84
C ARG A 12 67.33 49.63 -3.58
N ALA A 13 66.87 48.46 -3.27
CA ALA A 13 67.65 47.27 -2.97
C ALA A 13 66.84 46.03 -2.66
N ALA A 14 67.19 44.98 -3.38
CA ALA A 14 67.39 43.61 -3.00
C ALA A 14 66.24 42.74 -2.52
N ILE A 15 65.77 41.88 -3.37
CA ILE A 15 65.80 40.42 -3.38
C ILE A 15 65.58 39.75 -2.00
N GLY A 16 64.44 39.11 -1.87
CA GLY A 16 64.11 38.16 -0.84
C GLY A 16 62.85 37.37 -1.25
N CYS A 17 63.02 36.31 -2.06
CA CYS A 17 61.95 35.36 -2.34
C CYS A 17 61.67 34.57 -1.07
N VAL A 18 60.55 34.86 -0.43
CA VAL A 18 59.98 33.95 0.55
C VAL A 18 58.69 33.42 -0.05
N ALA A 19 58.75 32.20 -0.57
CA ALA A 19 57.61 31.43 -1.00
C ALA A 19 56.79 31.03 0.23
N SER A 20 55.74 31.79 0.52
CA SER A 20 54.72 31.41 1.50
C SER A 20 53.81 30.35 0.88
N LEU A 21 54.07 29.10 1.19
CA LEU A 21 53.12 28.00 0.95
C LEU A 21 51.92 28.22 1.87
N LEU A 22 50.83 28.75 1.29
CA LEU A 22 49.52 28.73 1.90
C LEU A 22 49.03 27.27 1.85
N ALA A 23 49.22 26.54 2.95
CA ALA A 23 48.55 25.26 3.18
C ALA A 23 47.05 25.55 3.37
N VAL A 24 46.24 25.29 2.33
CA VAL A 24 44.79 25.24 2.46
C VAL A 24 44.47 23.93 3.22
N PRO A 25 43.87 23.99 4.42
CA PRO A 25 43.40 22.79 5.05
C PRO A 25 42.19 22.27 4.23
N GLY A 26 42.45 21.26 3.42
CA GLY A 26 41.39 20.52 2.74
C GLY A 26 40.51 19.84 3.79
N THR A 27 39.29 20.33 4.00
CA THR A 27 38.28 19.62 4.75
C THR A 27 37.87 18.39 3.94
N VAL A 28 38.46 17.26 4.25
CA VAL A 28 37.91 15.95 3.82
C VAL A 28 36.56 15.80 4.51
N ALA A 29 35.50 16.11 3.76
CA ALA A 29 34.15 15.69 4.14
C ALA A 29 34.16 14.16 4.12
N SER A 30 34.21 13.54 5.30
CA SER A 30 33.98 12.11 5.45
C SER A 30 32.52 11.87 5.03
N ALA A 31 32.34 11.38 3.80
CA ALA A 31 31.07 10.78 3.41
C ALA A 31 30.86 9.58 4.35
N GLY A 32 29.91 9.72 5.28
CA GLY A 32 29.47 8.60 6.10
C GLY A 32 29.06 7.44 5.19
N PRO A 33 29.21 6.20 5.61
CA PRO A 33 28.75 5.06 4.83
C PRO A 33 27.28 5.28 4.48
N ALA A 34 26.96 5.35 3.21
CA ALA A 34 25.58 5.29 2.74
C ALA A 34 25.05 3.94 3.21
N SER A 35 24.13 3.95 4.18
CA SER A 35 23.38 2.74 4.53
C SER A 35 22.69 2.29 3.28
N ALA A 36 23.13 1.19 2.69
CA ALA A 36 22.39 0.55 1.62
C ALA A 36 21.04 0.14 2.20
N ASP A 37 19.97 0.73 1.71
CA ASP A 37 18.61 0.30 2.06
C ASP A 37 18.47 -1.15 1.60
N THR A 38 18.50 -2.07 2.55
CA THR A 38 18.37 -3.49 2.26
C THR A 38 16.89 -3.81 2.13
N THR A 39 16.35 -3.55 0.96
CA THR A 39 14.97 -3.89 0.62
C THR A 39 14.93 -5.15 -0.22
N ILE A 40 13.88 -5.93 -0.05
CA ILE A 40 13.56 -7.08 -0.88
C ILE A 40 12.13 -6.93 -1.41
N THR A 41 11.98 -7.04 -2.72
CA THR A 41 10.66 -7.02 -3.35
C THR A 41 10.28 -8.41 -3.83
N VAL A 42 9.13 -8.86 -3.40
CA VAL A 42 8.61 -10.20 -3.70
C VAL A 42 7.23 -10.09 -4.32
N ARG A 43 7.00 -10.84 -5.39
CA ARG A 43 5.70 -10.99 -6.03
C ARG A 43 5.11 -12.35 -5.70
N TYR A 44 3.85 -12.37 -5.26
CA TYR A 44 3.10 -13.57 -4.91
C TYR A 44 1.88 -13.74 -5.81
N PRO A 45 1.58 -14.95 -6.29
CA PRO A 45 0.23 -15.28 -6.73
C PRO A 45 -0.68 -15.33 -5.50
N VAL A 46 -1.89 -14.81 -5.62
CA VAL A 46 -2.86 -14.67 -4.53
C VAL A 46 -4.18 -15.28 -4.92
N THR A 47 -4.72 -16.10 -4.05
CA THR A 47 -6.11 -16.56 -4.06
C THR A 47 -6.70 -16.40 -2.68
N GLY A 48 -8.01 -16.48 -2.54
CA GLY A 48 -8.63 -16.41 -1.23
C GLY A 48 -10.14 -16.33 -1.29
N SER A 49 -10.71 -15.92 -0.18
CA SER A 49 -12.14 -15.65 -0.07
C SER A 49 -12.42 -14.59 0.98
N THR A 50 -13.57 -13.97 0.86
CA THR A 50 -14.11 -13.11 1.90
C THR A 50 -15.50 -13.58 2.26
N HIS A 51 -15.78 -13.62 3.57
CA HIS A 51 -17.11 -13.87 4.09
C HIS A 51 -17.74 -12.56 4.53
N LEU A 52 -18.89 -12.24 3.95
CA LEU A 52 -19.71 -11.08 4.28
C LEU A 52 -20.72 -11.48 5.35
N ALA A 53 -20.63 -10.89 6.52
CA ALA A 53 -21.44 -11.29 7.66
C ALA A 53 -22.93 -10.96 7.48
N ALA A 54 -23.26 -9.76 7.01
CA ALA A 54 -24.65 -9.32 6.89
C ALA A 54 -25.47 -10.17 5.91
N PRO A 55 -25.03 -10.39 4.64
CA PRO A 55 -25.75 -11.26 3.72
C PRO A 55 -25.44 -12.76 3.90
N ASN A 56 -24.57 -13.11 4.86
CA ASN A 56 -24.08 -14.47 5.10
C ASN A 56 -23.56 -15.14 3.82
N ALA A 57 -22.68 -14.45 3.10
CA ALA A 57 -22.19 -14.87 1.79
C ALA A 57 -20.67 -14.97 1.74
N THR A 58 -20.16 -15.94 1.01
CA THR A 58 -18.72 -16.08 0.77
C THR A 58 -18.42 -15.82 -0.71
N LEU A 59 -17.49 -14.90 -0.96
CA LEU A 59 -17.04 -14.53 -2.28
C LEU A 59 -15.61 -15.02 -2.50
N PRO A 60 -15.32 -15.72 -3.61
CA PRO A 60 -13.95 -16.05 -3.98
C PRO A 60 -13.18 -14.78 -4.38
N LEU A 61 -11.91 -14.73 -4.07
CA LEU A 61 -10.99 -13.65 -4.42
C LEU A 61 -9.84 -14.19 -5.25
N GLY A 62 -9.61 -13.57 -6.39
CA GLY A 62 -8.53 -13.96 -7.29
C GLY A 62 -8.92 -15.04 -8.33
N PRO A 63 -7.92 -15.60 -9.05
CA PRO A 63 -6.48 -15.41 -8.85
C PRO A 63 -6.00 -13.99 -9.13
N GLY A 64 -5.10 -13.50 -8.29
CA GLY A 64 -4.52 -12.18 -8.38
C GLY A 64 -3.03 -12.17 -8.05
N THR A 65 -2.47 -10.99 -7.81
CA THR A 65 -1.06 -10.82 -7.46
C THR A 65 -0.89 -9.81 -6.33
N LEU A 66 0.04 -10.10 -5.40
CA LEU A 66 0.54 -9.16 -4.41
C LEU A 66 2.01 -8.88 -4.73
N THR A 67 2.36 -7.61 -4.89
CA THR A 67 3.76 -7.19 -4.91
C THR A 67 4.05 -6.51 -3.57
N ALA A 68 4.98 -7.05 -2.80
CA ALA A 68 5.33 -6.54 -1.48
C ALA A 68 6.83 -6.24 -1.41
N THR A 69 7.18 -5.09 -0.86
CA THR A 69 8.56 -4.69 -0.57
C THR A 69 8.76 -4.65 0.93
N ALA A 70 9.72 -5.40 1.41
CA ALA A 70 10.13 -5.42 2.82
C ALA A 70 11.47 -4.71 2.99
N ASP A 71 11.55 -3.80 3.93
CA ASP A 71 12.79 -3.21 4.42
C ASP A 71 13.31 -4.07 5.58
N LEU A 72 14.49 -4.66 5.38
CA LEU A 72 15.09 -5.58 6.35
C LEU A 72 15.77 -4.86 7.52
N ASN A 73 15.97 -3.54 7.43
CA ASN A 73 16.51 -2.73 8.52
C ASN A 73 15.40 -2.31 9.50
N THR A 74 14.29 -1.82 8.97
CA THR A 74 13.16 -1.32 9.76
C THR A 74 12.11 -2.38 10.03
N TYR A 75 12.14 -3.50 9.28
CA TYR A 75 11.11 -4.57 9.32
C TYR A 75 9.72 -4.07 8.95
N THR A 76 9.66 -3.03 8.12
CA THR A 76 8.42 -2.53 7.55
C THR A 76 8.16 -3.18 6.20
N VAL A 77 6.88 -3.32 5.86
CA VAL A 77 6.42 -3.87 4.59
C VAL A 77 5.48 -2.88 3.94
N THR A 78 5.64 -2.68 2.65
CA THR A 78 4.66 -2.02 1.80
C THR A 78 4.23 -2.97 0.69
N GLY A 79 2.98 -2.85 0.23
CA GLY A 79 2.50 -3.75 -0.80
C GLY A 79 1.36 -3.18 -1.62
N THR A 80 1.18 -3.75 -2.80
CA THR A 80 0.05 -3.48 -3.68
C THR A 80 -0.58 -4.81 -4.08
N LEU A 81 -1.86 -4.96 -3.77
CA LEU A 81 -2.66 -6.13 -4.10
C LEU A 81 -3.48 -5.82 -5.37
N SER A 82 -3.40 -6.69 -6.37
CA SER A 82 -4.21 -6.62 -7.58
C SER A 82 -5.08 -7.88 -7.65
N LEU A 83 -6.38 -7.70 -7.55
CA LEU A 83 -7.38 -8.76 -7.67
C LEU A 83 -8.32 -8.43 -8.84
N PRO A 84 -8.82 -9.44 -9.57
CA PRO A 84 -9.94 -9.25 -10.48
C PRO A 84 -11.21 -8.90 -9.71
N ASP A 85 -12.23 -8.48 -10.43
CA ASP A 85 -13.55 -8.26 -9.87
C ASP A 85 -14.07 -9.55 -9.21
N ALA A 86 -14.67 -9.42 -8.04
CA ALA A 86 -15.18 -10.53 -7.25
C ALA A 86 -16.70 -10.62 -7.42
N THR A 87 -17.18 -11.76 -7.89
CA THR A 87 -18.63 -12.02 -8.03
C THR A 87 -19.09 -12.99 -6.96
N GLY A 88 -20.21 -12.69 -6.33
CA GLY A 88 -20.81 -13.54 -5.33
C GLY A 88 -22.33 -13.52 -5.44
N SER A 89 -22.96 -14.62 -5.00
CA SER A 89 -24.40 -14.76 -4.94
C SER A 89 -24.82 -15.09 -3.51
N PHE A 90 -25.92 -14.49 -3.08
CA PHE A 90 -26.54 -14.72 -1.78
C PHE A 90 -28.06 -14.63 -1.89
N LYS A 91 -28.75 -14.96 -0.82
CA LYS A 91 -30.22 -14.82 -0.77
C LYS A 91 -30.57 -13.74 0.23
N GLU A 92 -31.18 -12.68 -0.26
CA GLU A 92 -31.73 -11.64 0.60
C GLU A 92 -32.96 -12.16 1.33
N LEU A 93 -33.04 -11.98 2.65
CA LEU A 93 -34.11 -12.53 3.51
C LEU A 93 -34.35 -14.05 3.29
N ASN A 94 -33.32 -14.79 2.89
CA ASN A 94 -33.37 -16.22 2.54
C ASN A 94 -34.34 -16.57 1.37
N LEU A 95 -34.84 -15.60 0.64
CA LEU A 95 -35.84 -15.78 -0.39
C LEU A 95 -35.40 -15.29 -1.77
N VAL A 96 -34.90 -14.07 -1.85
CA VAL A 96 -34.58 -13.41 -3.12
C VAL A 96 -33.12 -13.65 -3.49
N PRO A 97 -32.81 -14.34 -4.60
CA PRO A 97 -31.46 -14.51 -5.05
C PRO A 97 -30.89 -13.16 -5.54
N VAL A 98 -29.72 -12.81 -5.05
CA VAL A 98 -28.97 -11.62 -5.45
C VAL A 98 -27.58 -12.06 -5.90
N THR A 99 -27.15 -11.55 -7.05
CA THR A 99 -25.77 -11.70 -7.53
C THR A 99 -25.17 -10.31 -7.67
N ALA A 100 -23.99 -10.11 -7.08
CA ALA A 100 -23.29 -8.85 -7.16
C ALA A 100 -21.83 -9.07 -7.57
N THR A 101 -21.33 -8.17 -8.41
CA THR A 101 -19.90 -8.09 -8.78
C THR A 101 -19.30 -6.83 -8.19
N ALA A 102 -18.25 -7.00 -7.41
CA ALA A 102 -17.55 -5.93 -6.74
C ALA A 102 -16.11 -5.81 -7.26
N GLN A 103 -15.70 -4.60 -7.54
CA GLN A 103 -14.32 -4.22 -7.83
C GLN A 103 -13.66 -3.72 -6.56
N LEU A 104 -12.45 -4.21 -6.28
CA LEU A 104 -11.65 -3.83 -5.13
C LEU A 104 -10.55 -2.86 -5.59
N ILE A 105 -10.66 -1.60 -5.21
CA ILE A 105 -9.75 -0.54 -5.63
C ILE A 105 -8.87 -0.15 -4.45
N ASN A 106 -7.55 -0.28 -4.60
CA ASN A 106 -6.61 0.14 -3.55
C ASN A 106 -6.68 1.66 -3.33
N ASP A 107 -6.80 2.07 -2.07
CA ASP A 107 -6.71 3.46 -1.64
C ASP A 107 -5.36 3.68 -0.95
N GLY A 108 -4.31 3.76 -1.75
CA GLY A 108 -2.92 3.78 -1.31
C GLY A 108 -2.28 2.39 -1.21
N SER A 109 -1.06 2.36 -0.71
CA SER A 109 -0.32 1.11 -0.50
C SER A 109 -0.75 0.45 0.81
N THR A 110 -0.76 -0.87 0.83
CA THR A 110 -0.81 -1.64 2.06
C THR A 110 0.48 -1.41 2.85
N THR A 111 0.38 -1.17 4.14
CA THR A 111 1.53 -0.97 5.04
C THR A 111 1.49 -1.98 6.19
N GLY A 112 2.66 -2.40 6.64
CA GLY A 112 2.72 -3.40 7.70
C GLY A 112 4.11 -3.57 8.29
N THR A 113 4.24 -4.57 9.14
CA THR A 113 5.49 -4.93 9.80
C THR A 113 5.72 -6.44 9.79
N VAL A 114 6.99 -6.82 9.84
CA VAL A 114 7.42 -8.22 10.01
C VAL A 114 8.00 -8.38 11.41
N ASN A 115 7.54 -9.37 12.14
CA ASN A 115 8.15 -9.72 13.43
C ASN A 115 9.51 -10.39 13.19
N ARG A 116 10.56 -9.81 13.75
CA ARG A 116 11.96 -10.28 13.57
C ARG A 116 12.18 -11.72 14.00
N ASN A 117 11.50 -12.16 15.05
CA ASN A 117 11.76 -13.46 15.66
C ASN A 117 10.94 -14.59 15.02
N THR A 118 9.72 -14.28 14.57
CA THR A 118 8.78 -15.28 14.08
C THR A 118 8.59 -15.22 12.56
N GLY A 119 8.95 -14.10 11.91
CA GLY A 119 8.63 -13.84 10.51
C GLY A 119 7.15 -13.53 10.27
N ALA A 120 6.33 -13.43 11.32
CA ALA A 120 4.93 -13.11 11.20
C ALA A 120 4.73 -11.69 10.65
N VAL A 121 3.77 -11.53 9.77
CA VAL A 121 3.42 -10.26 9.12
C VAL A 121 2.09 -9.76 9.66
N SER A 122 2.03 -8.48 9.97
CA SER A 122 0.77 -7.77 10.23
C SER A 122 0.71 -6.56 9.30
N ALA A 123 -0.40 -6.39 8.59
CA ALA A 123 -0.53 -5.32 7.61
C ALA A 123 -1.93 -4.72 7.61
N THR A 124 -2.00 -3.46 7.21
CA THR A 124 -3.25 -2.71 7.05
C THR A 124 -3.36 -2.22 5.62
N SER A 125 -4.48 -2.48 5.00
CA SER A 125 -4.83 -2.03 3.65
C SER A 125 -6.08 -1.15 3.70
N ARG A 126 -6.15 -0.17 2.82
CA ARG A 126 -7.33 0.64 2.58
C ARG A 126 -7.86 0.35 1.18
N ILE A 127 -9.13 0.01 1.09
CA ILE A 127 -9.76 -0.45 -0.16
C ILE A 127 -11.10 0.24 -0.34
N THR A 128 -11.34 0.81 -1.50
CA THR A 128 -12.66 1.25 -1.92
C THR A 128 -13.35 0.09 -2.63
N MET A 129 -14.50 -0.35 -2.12
CA MET A 129 -15.33 -1.37 -2.77
C MET A 129 -16.33 -0.69 -3.70
N ARG A 130 -16.33 -1.04 -4.98
CA ARG A 130 -17.24 -0.54 -5.98
C ARG A 130 -18.10 -1.68 -6.50
N ILE A 131 -19.43 -1.52 -6.48
CA ILE A 131 -20.35 -2.46 -7.11
C ILE A 131 -20.45 -2.08 -8.59
N VAL A 132 -20.10 -3.03 -9.45
CA VAL A 132 -20.07 -2.82 -10.91
C VAL A 132 -21.24 -3.51 -11.61
N ASP A 133 -21.79 -4.55 -10.99
CA ASP A 133 -22.96 -5.28 -11.46
C ASP A 133 -23.81 -5.76 -10.29
N LEU A 134 -25.13 -5.73 -10.46
CA LEU A 134 -26.10 -6.21 -9.48
C LEU A 134 -27.30 -6.84 -10.18
N GLN A 135 -27.61 -8.05 -9.81
CA GLN A 135 -28.80 -8.76 -10.28
C GLN A 135 -29.67 -9.16 -9.09
N VAL A 136 -30.97 -8.94 -9.19
CA VAL A 136 -31.96 -9.33 -8.19
C VAL A 136 -32.99 -10.21 -8.86
N ALA A 137 -33.15 -11.43 -8.38
CA ALA A 137 -34.02 -12.46 -9.00
C ALA A 137 -33.70 -12.71 -10.49
N GLY A 138 -32.43 -12.57 -10.88
CA GLY A 138 -31.96 -12.72 -12.27
C GLY A 138 -32.22 -11.51 -13.17
N ILE A 139 -32.70 -10.41 -12.61
CA ILE A 139 -32.94 -9.16 -13.35
C ILE A 139 -31.83 -8.17 -13.05
N ASP A 140 -31.21 -7.61 -14.09
CA ASP A 140 -30.19 -6.60 -13.96
C ASP A 140 -30.75 -5.31 -13.33
N VAL A 141 -30.10 -4.84 -12.30
CA VAL A 141 -30.48 -3.64 -11.57
C VAL A 141 -29.38 -2.57 -11.75
N PRO A 142 -29.68 -1.43 -12.38
CA PRO A 142 -28.70 -0.41 -12.63
C PRO A 142 -28.19 0.20 -11.31
N VAL A 143 -26.89 0.08 -11.06
CA VAL A 143 -26.21 0.64 -9.89
C VAL A 143 -25.46 1.95 -10.21
N GLY A 144 -25.27 2.26 -11.48
CA GLY A 144 -24.49 3.42 -11.93
C GLY A 144 -22.98 3.19 -11.85
N ASN A 145 -22.23 4.10 -12.47
CA ASN A 145 -20.77 3.97 -12.59
C ASN A 145 -19.99 4.39 -11.33
N SER A 146 -20.67 4.92 -10.32
CA SER A 146 -20.05 5.51 -9.12
C SER A 146 -20.50 4.86 -7.82
N CYS A 147 -21.20 3.71 -7.90
CA CYS A 147 -21.65 2.96 -6.74
C CYS A 147 -20.47 2.38 -5.96
N LYS A 148 -20.11 2.97 -4.84
CA LYS A 148 -18.96 2.56 -4.03
C LYS A 148 -19.15 2.87 -2.55
N THR A 149 -18.31 2.31 -1.70
CA THR A 149 -18.26 2.66 -0.27
C THR A 149 -17.99 4.15 -0.10
N ALA A 150 -18.73 4.80 0.78
CA ALA A 150 -18.64 6.25 1.05
C ALA A 150 -17.27 6.65 1.62
N THR A 151 -16.66 5.74 2.36
CA THR A 151 -15.28 5.84 2.85
C THR A 151 -14.53 4.55 2.54
N PRO A 152 -13.20 4.59 2.43
CA PRO A 152 -12.42 3.37 2.26
C PRO A 152 -12.61 2.39 3.42
N VAL A 153 -12.70 1.12 3.09
CA VAL A 153 -12.67 0.00 4.03
C VAL A 153 -11.25 -0.18 4.54
N THR A 154 -11.07 -0.19 5.85
CA THR A 154 -9.78 -0.56 6.46
C THR A 154 -9.78 -2.06 6.76
N VAL A 155 -8.85 -2.77 6.13
CA VAL A 155 -8.66 -4.22 6.30
C VAL A 155 -7.36 -4.46 7.03
N GLN A 156 -7.44 -5.10 8.20
CA GLN A 156 -6.26 -5.52 8.95
C GLN A 156 -6.08 -7.03 8.75
N VAL A 157 -4.89 -7.43 8.33
CA VAL A 157 -4.54 -8.83 8.11
C VAL A 157 -3.31 -9.21 8.90
N SER A 158 -3.29 -10.45 9.35
CA SER A 158 -2.13 -11.07 10.01
C SER A 158 -1.82 -12.41 9.36
N SER A 159 -0.55 -12.75 9.28
CA SER A 159 -0.15 -14.05 8.79
C SER A 159 -0.47 -15.15 9.80
N GLU A 160 -0.90 -16.29 9.29
CA GLU A 160 -1.12 -17.49 10.08
C GLU A 160 0.20 -18.22 10.39
N PRO A 161 0.22 -19.11 11.40
CA PRO A 161 1.38 -19.93 11.69
C PRO A 161 1.88 -20.69 10.47
N GLY A 162 3.20 -20.72 10.27
CA GLY A 162 3.82 -21.35 9.10
C GLY A 162 4.02 -20.44 7.89
N PHE A 163 3.58 -19.19 7.95
CA PHE A 163 3.87 -18.20 6.92
C PHE A 163 5.39 -18.00 6.77
N ASN A 164 5.83 -17.84 5.53
CA ASN A 164 7.22 -17.53 5.20
C ASN A 164 7.27 -16.56 4.02
N ILE A 165 8.11 -15.53 4.10
CA ILE A 165 8.23 -14.49 3.07
C ILE A 165 8.53 -15.07 1.67
N ILE A 166 9.28 -16.18 1.58
CA ILE A 166 9.61 -16.77 0.27
C ILE A 166 8.60 -17.85 -0.14
N LYS A 167 8.13 -18.66 0.80
CA LYS A 167 7.21 -19.75 0.50
C LYS A 167 5.76 -19.31 0.37
N GLY A 168 5.42 -18.16 0.95
CA GLY A 168 4.05 -17.70 1.10
C GLY A 168 3.38 -18.28 2.34
N GLY A 169 2.07 -18.42 2.29
CA GLY A 169 1.22 -18.91 3.37
C GLY A 169 -0.09 -18.14 3.46
N ASN A 170 -0.84 -18.36 4.51
CA ASN A 170 -2.14 -17.75 4.70
C ASN A 170 -2.03 -16.42 5.46
N LEU A 171 -2.87 -15.48 5.06
CA LEU A 171 -3.19 -14.26 5.78
C LEU A 171 -4.67 -14.27 6.10
N SER A 172 -5.02 -13.93 7.32
CA SER A 172 -6.42 -13.77 7.74
C SER A 172 -6.66 -12.41 8.37
N GLY A 173 -7.89 -11.93 8.30
CA GLY A 173 -8.25 -10.62 8.84
C GLY A 173 -9.74 -10.42 8.94
N THR A 174 -10.09 -9.30 9.59
CA THR A 174 -11.48 -8.86 9.76
C THR A 174 -11.61 -7.41 9.31
N TYR A 175 -12.82 -7.04 8.88
CA TYR A 175 -13.09 -5.67 8.48
C TYR A 175 -14.56 -5.31 8.61
N THR A 176 -14.84 -4.00 8.58
CA THR A 176 -16.19 -3.45 8.56
C THR A 176 -16.43 -2.79 7.22
N ILE A 177 -17.56 -3.09 6.59
CA ILE A 177 -18.00 -2.42 5.38
C ILE A 177 -18.78 -1.17 5.78
N PRO A 178 -18.34 0.04 5.37
CA PRO A 178 -19.11 1.27 5.55
C PRO A 178 -20.29 1.33 4.58
N SER A 179 -21.15 2.32 4.73
CA SER A 179 -22.24 2.56 3.80
C SER A 179 -21.76 2.82 2.37
N PHE A 180 -22.57 2.46 1.39
CA PHE A 180 -22.37 2.77 -0.03
C PHE A 180 -23.05 4.09 -0.38
N ALA A 181 -22.50 4.76 -1.39
CA ALA A 181 -23.03 6.00 -1.94
C ALA A 181 -23.06 5.93 -3.48
N HIS A 182 -23.91 6.77 -4.06
CA HIS A 182 -24.03 6.94 -5.53
C HIS A 182 -24.45 5.68 -6.28
N CYS A 183 -25.27 4.82 -5.65
CA CYS A 183 -25.79 3.59 -6.25
C CYS A 183 -27.20 3.81 -6.88
N LEU A 184 -27.48 5.00 -7.35
CA LEU A 184 -28.79 5.37 -7.90
C LEU A 184 -29.95 5.08 -6.91
N LEU A 185 -31.06 4.57 -7.41
CA LEU A 185 -32.26 4.27 -6.61
C LEU A 185 -32.07 3.10 -5.65
N VAL A 186 -31.05 2.26 -5.85
CA VAL A 186 -30.80 1.07 -5.02
C VAL A 186 -29.86 1.33 -3.85
N THR A 187 -29.39 2.57 -3.67
CA THR A 187 -28.54 2.94 -2.52
C THR A 187 -29.15 2.52 -1.18
N PRO A 188 -30.44 2.76 -0.87
CA PRO A 188 -31.03 2.33 0.40
C PRO A 188 -31.04 0.80 0.56
N LEU A 189 -31.33 0.05 -0.51
CA LEU A 189 -31.37 -1.42 -0.49
C LEU A 189 -29.96 -1.98 -0.20
N ILE A 190 -28.95 -1.52 -0.92
CA ILE A 190 -27.56 -1.93 -0.69
C ILE A 190 -27.13 -1.63 0.74
N ASN A 191 -27.50 -0.47 1.27
CA ASN A 191 -27.14 -0.06 2.63
C ASN A 191 -27.92 -0.81 3.72
N LEU A 192 -29.00 -1.45 3.40
CA LEU A 192 -29.72 -2.33 4.33
C LEU A 192 -29.04 -3.71 4.43
N THR A 193 -28.34 -4.15 3.38
CA THR A 193 -27.93 -5.55 3.20
C THR A 193 -26.43 -5.80 3.31
N LEU A 194 -25.57 -4.87 2.89
CA LEU A 194 -24.12 -5.11 2.80
C LEU A 194 -23.29 -4.49 3.94
N PRO A 195 -23.53 -3.23 4.38
CA PRO A 195 -22.72 -2.60 5.41
C PRO A 195 -22.81 -3.31 6.77
N GLY A 196 -21.70 -3.31 7.48
CA GLY A 196 -21.65 -3.86 8.83
C GLY A 196 -20.32 -4.43 9.22
N PRO A 197 -20.13 -4.74 10.50
CA PRO A 197 -18.94 -5.39 11.03
C PRO A 197 -18.97 -6.91 10.85
N GLY A 198 -17.89 -7.57 11.24
CA GLY A 198 -17.81 -9.02 11.30
C GLY A 198 -17.47 -9.72 9.99
N ASN A 199 -17.13 -8.95 8.95
CA ASN A 199 -16.66 -9.57 7.71
C ASN A 199 -15.24 -10.12 7.92
N THR A 200 -14.96 -11.27 7.31
CA THR A 200 -13.65 -11.93 7.40
C THR A 200 -13.02 -12.07 6.03
N LEU A 201 -11.70 -12.09 6.02
CA LEU A 201 -10.88 -12.25 4.83
C LEU A 201 -9.85 -13.35 5.08
N THR A 202 -9.68 -14.24 4.12
CA THR A 202 -8.57 -15.19 4.06
C THR A 202 -7.91 -15.10 2.69
N LEU A 203 -6.60 -14.86 2.67
CA LEU A 203 -5.80 -14.86 1.45
C LEU A 203 -4.73 -15.93 1.57
N THR A 204 -4.53 -16.69 0.51
CA THR A 204 -3.43 -17.64 0.37
C THR A 204 -2.42 -17.06 -0.61
N LEU A 205 -1.23 -16.74 -0.11
CA LEU A 205 -0.09 -16.35 -0.91
C LEU A 205 0.66 -17.60 -1.34
N GLY A 206 0.77 -17.83 -2.63
CA GLY A 206 1.60 -18.90 -3.16
C GLY A 206 3.09 -18.57 -3.04
N LYS A 207 3.95 -19.40 -3.64
CA LYS A 207 5.40 -19.19 -3.61
C LYS A 207 5.78 -17.83 -4.18
N GLY A 208 6.48 -17.03 -3.39
CA GLY A 208 6.99 -15.73 -3.78
C GLY A 208 8.12 -15.82 -4.80
N LYS A 209 8.14 -14.87 -5.73
CA LYS A 209 9.25 -14.64 -6.65
C LYS A 209 9.91 -13.32 -6.27
N VAL A 210 11.18 -13.38 -5.87
CA VAL A 210 11.99 -12.17 -5.64
C VAL A 210 12.22 -11.50 -6.99
N ILE A 211 12.00 -10.18 -7.05
CA ILE A 211 12.11 -9.38 -8.27
C ILE A 211 13.10 -8.20 -8.14
N SER A 212 13.47 -7.82 -6.91
CA SER A 212 14.58 -6.91 -6.60
C SER A 212 14.94 -7.03 -5.12
#